data_7d6aed145fde67d5d18ff29b47a634d8
#
_entry.id   7d6aed145fde67d5d18ff29b47a634d8
#
_cell.length_a   1.000
_cell.length_b   1.000
_cell.length_c   1.000
_cell.angle_alpha   90.00
_cell.angle_beta   90.00
_cell.angle_gamma   90.00
#
_symmetry.space_group_name_H-M   'P 1'
#
loop_
_entity.id
_entity.type
_entity.pdbx_description
1 polymer ?
#
loop_
_entity_poly.entity_id
_entity_poly.type
_entity_poly.pdbx_seq_one_letter_code
_entity_poly.pdbx_strand_id
1 'polypeptide(L)'
;MSTTAAAETEKKEEEVKGGELLFCGTTAWDSIGRRKGLTEANLVSPTRLRPLVGVDICYVASGCASCHCVALDVDGRCYTWGRNDKGQLGHGDQIQRDRPTVVSALASYKIVKAASGRAHTVVVTEDGLSLSFGWNKHGQLGTGSVKNEIELYPVRCLVSEVKSVACGADFTVWLTSVEGASILTAGLPQYGQLGHGTDNEYNTKDSSVRLAYEAQPRPKAIGSLAGQTIVKVACGSNHTVAVDSQGYVYTWGYGGYGRLGHREQKDEFSPRRLEVFTKHNVVPPGAVVSAGSVNCACTAGGGQMYMWGKIKNTGDDWMYPKPLMDLSGWNIRCMDSGSMHHFVGADSSCISWGHAQSGELGYGPNQQKSSSIPKKVDTLEGMHVISVACGFAHSLVVVDRTNVAEQLDQLDVYDGKAAGEGVEEPTTEPPPAKKPNKKGGAKAPQSSNKRKKSKESSDSEGSEEESIDEDEDESDEEANGFAEKKSRRGGKASGRGRGRGRPPAAAKEAGGAAAPAKRGRGRPKKA
;
A
#
# COMPACT_ATOMS: atom_id res chain seq x y z
N MET A 1 -16.20 -56.33 -26.82
CA MET A 1 -16.69 -55.84 -25.52
C MET A 1 -15.48 -55.54 -24.68
N SER A 2 -15.12 -54.30 -24.64
CA SER A 2 -14.01 -53.84 -23.81
C SER A 2 -14.48 -52.54 -23.13
N THR A 3 -14.83 -52.67 -21.88
CA THR A 3 -15.29 -51.59 -21.00
C THR A 3 -14.06 -50.83 -20.50
N THR A 4 -13.86 -49.61 -20.99
CA THR A 4 -12.94 -48.63 -20.44
C THR A 4 -13.58 -48.03 -19.18
N ALA A 5 -13.07 -48.41 -18.03
CA ALA A 5 -13.36 -47.76 -16.75
C ALA A 5 -12.67 -46.39 -16.76
N ALA A 6 -13.47 -45.33 -16.77
CA ALA A 6 -13.00 -43.98 -16.49
C ALA A 6 -12.65 -43.92 -14.98
N ALA A 7 -11.37 -43.68 -14.70
CA ALA A 7 -10.92 -43.36 -13.34
C ALA A 7 -11.34 -41.93 -13.01
N GLU A 8 -12.38 -41.79 -12.20
CA GLU A 8 -12.72 -40.56 -11.51
C GLU A 8 -11.60 -40.31 -10.49
N THR A 9 -10.73 -39.36 -10.79
CA THR A 9 -9.78 -38.80 -9.82
C THR A 9 -10.59 -37.86 -8.92
N GLU A 10 -11.03 -38.38 -7.77
CA GLU A 10 -11.49 -37.55 -6.66
C GLU A 10 -10.39 -36.55 -6.34
N LYS A 11 -10.63 -35.27 -6.63
CA LYS A 11 -9.86 -34.18 -6.04
C LYS A 11 -10.16 -34.22 -4.54
N LYS A 12 -9.23 -34.72 -3.74
CA LYS A 12 -9.21 -34.46 -2.31
C LYS A 12 -9.18 -32.94 -2.17
N GLU A 13 -10.27 -32.36 -1.65
CA GLU A 13 -10.24 -31.00 -1.13
C GLU A 13 -9.16 -30.97 -0.05
N GLU A 14 -8.09 -30.22 -0.29
CA GLU A 14 -7.10 -29.96 0.75
C GLU A 14 -7.82 -29.20 1.86
N GLU A 15 -7.93 -29.79 3.02
CA GLU A 15 -8.52 -29.20 4.21
C GLU A 15 -7.76 -27.90 4.54
N VAL A 16 -8.47 -26.76 4.52
CA VAL A 16 -7.88 -25.45 4.77
C VAL A 16 -7.41 -25.41 6.22
N LYS A 17 -6.10 -25.39 6.43
CA LYS A 17 -5.49 -25.39 7.76
C LYS A 17 -5.56 -23.99 8.37
N GLY A 18 -6.13 -23.89 9.57
CA GLY A 18 -6.15 -22.69 10.39
C GLY A 18 -5.01 -22.68 11.43
N GLY A 19 -4.76 -21.50 12.00
CA GLY A 19 -3.72 -21.30 13.01
C GLY A 19 -4.02 -20.13 13.94
N GLU A 20 -3.04 -19.78 14.78
CA GLU A 20 -3.09 -18.65 15.69
C GLU A 20 -2.62 -17.38 14.99
N LEU A 21 -3.40 -16.29 15.11
CA LEU A 21 -3.03 -14.99 14.60
C LEU A 21 -2.21 -14.22 15.62
N LEU A 22 -1.09 -13.68 15.18
CA LEU A 22 -0.19 -12.82 15.92
C LEU A 22 -0.09 -11.44 15.25
N PHE A 23 0.00 -10.41 16.05
CA PHE A 23 0.08 -9.01 15.61
C PHE A 23 1.38 -8.36 16.13
N CYS A 24 2.01 -7.56 15.30
CA CYS A 24 3.13 -6.67 15.65
C CYS A 24 2.88 -5.28 15.09
N GLY A 25 3.25 -4.23 15.82
CA GLY A 25 3.13 -2.86 15.33
C GLY A 25 2.27 -1.97 16.21
N THR A 26 1.84 -0.85 15.68
CA THR A 26 1.05 0.12 16.44
C THR A 26 -0.43 -0.23 16.46
N THR A 27 -1.07 0.03 17.59
CA THR A 27 -2.54 0.03 17.77
C THR A 27 -3.11 1.45 17.89
N ALA A 28 -2.28 2.47 17.72
CA ALA A 28 -2.70 3.87 17.73
C ALA A 28 -3.26 4.28 16.35
N TRP A 29 -4.35 3.64 15.93
CA TRP A 29 -4.93 3.73 14.58
C TRP A 29 -5.19 5.16 14.09
N ASP A 30 -5.58 6.09 14.99
CA ASP A 30 -5.86 7.49 14.64
C ASP A 30 -4.62 8.28 14.29
N SER A 31 -3.47 7.90 14.84
CA SER A 31 -2.21 8.64 14.71
C SER A 31 -1.28 8.08 13.65
N ILE A 32 -1.59 6.93 13.06
CA ILE A 32 -0.79 6.33 12.00
C ILE A 32 -0.78 7.29 10.78
N GLY A 33 0.43 7.62 10.30
CA GLY A 33 0.61 8.55 9.17
C GLY A 33 0.48 10.02 9.56
N ARG A 34 0.25 10.39 10.83
CA ARG A 34 0.24 11.77 11.33
C ARG A 34 1.54 12.09 12.06
N ARG A 35 1.97 13.37 12.04
CA ARG A 35 3.30 13.83 12.54
C ARG A 35 3.61 13.57 14.01
N LYS A 36 2.66 13.12 14.82
CA LYS A 36 2.85 12.79 16.24
C LYS A 36 2.19 11.46 16.54
N GLY A 37 2.89 10.36 16.25
CA GLY A 37 2.47 9.02 16.68
C GLY A 37 2.71 8.86 18.19
N LEU A 38 1.74 8.26 18.88
CA LEU A 38 1.90 7.81 20.27
C LEU A 38 2.72 6.52 20.25
N THR A 39 3.83 6.50 20.98
CA THR A 39 4.69 5.32 21.10
C THR A 39 4.18 4.30 22.12
N GLU A 40 3.21 4.69 22.94
CA GLU A 40 2.70 3.90 24.07
C GLU A 40 1.78 2.74 23.67
N ALA A 41 1.31 2.75 22.42
CA ALA A 41 0.39 1.72 21.90
C ALA A 41 1.06 0.75 20.91
N ASN A 42 2.36 0.51 21.03
CA ASN A 42 3.10 -0.35 20.11
C ASN A 42 3.32 -1.75 20.69
N LEU A 43 2.88 -2.76 19.96
CA LEU A 43 3.15 -4.16 20.25
C LEU A 43 4.44 -4.57 19.52
N VAL A 44 5.55 -4.53 20.23
CA VAL A 44 6.90 -4.70 19.65
C VAL A 44 7.31 -6.17 19.50
N SER A 45 6.55 -7.09 20.11
CA SER A 45 6.69 -8.54 19.98
C SER A 45 5.45 -9.13 19.32
N PRO A 46 5.54 -10.31 18.69
CA PRO A 46 4.38 -11.05 18.25
C PRO A 46 3.41 -11.27 19.42
N THR A 47 2.21 -10.72 19.31
CA THR A 47 1.21 -10.64 20.38
C THR A 47 -0.10 -11.24 19.91
N ARG A 48 -0.74 -12.10 20.73
CA ARG A 48 -2.07 -12.64 20.44
C ARG A 48 -3.14 -11.58 20.69
N LEU A 49 -4.18 -11.55 19.86
CA LEU A 49 -5.32 -10.65 20.04
C LEU A 49 -6.46 -11.41 20.73
N ARG A 50 -6.92 -10.94 21.90
CA ARG A 50 -7.89 -11.66 22.76
C ARG A 50 -9.09 -12.24 22.01
N PRO A 51 -9.78 -11.52 21.10
CA PRO A 51 -10.94 -12.06 20.40
C PRO A 51 -10.62 -13.20 19.43
N LEU A 52 -9.35 -13.37 19.03
CA LEU A 52 -8.92 -14.39 18.06
C LEU A 52 -8.08 -15.50 18.67
N VAL A 53 -7.83 -15.46 19.99
CA VAL A 53 -7.13 -16.56 20.69
C VAL A 53 -7.94 -17.85 20.55
N GLY A 54 -7.32 -18.88 19.96
CA GLY A 54 -7.97 -20.16 19.73
C GLY A 54 -8.91 -20.22 18.52
N VAL A 55 -9.09 -19.12 17.77
CA VAL A 55 -9.82 -19.12 16.49
C VAL A 55 -8.89 -19.60 15.37
N ASP A 56 -9.37 -20.49 14.51
CA ASP A 56 -8.60 -21.04 13.39
C ASP A 56 -8.56 -20.07 12.22
N ILE A 57 -7.62 -19.13 12.28
CA ILE A 57 -7.41 -18.14 11.20
C ILE A 57 -6.60 -18.80 10.07
N CYS A 58 -7.12 -18.74 8.84
CA CYS A 58 -6.46 -19.32 7.66
C CYS A 58 -5.92 -18.26 6.69
N TYR A 59 -6.38 -17.01 6.78
CA TYR A 59 -5.99 -15.96 5.86
C TYR A 59 -5.99 -14.60 6.56
N VAL A 60 -5.00 -13.78 6.25
CA VAL A 60 -4.91 -12.38 6.70
C VAL A 60 -4.64 -11.46 5.52
N ALA A 61 -5.18 -10.25 5.59
CA ALA A 61 -4.92 -9.20 4.61
C ALA A 61 -4.71 -7.85 5.30
N SER A 62 -3.77 -7.13 4.76
CA SER A 62 -3.56 -5.70 4.94
C SER A 62 -2.82 -5.20 3.70
N GLY A 63 -2.94 -3.94 3.35
CA GLY A 63 -2.20 -3.35 2.23
C GLY A 63 -1.08 -2.46 2.74
N CYS A 64 -0.05 -2.25 1.96
CA CYS A 64 1.11 -1.42 2.32
C CYS A 64 0.76 0.04 2.70
N ALA A 65 -0.40 0.53 2.30
CA ALA A 65 -0.96 1.84 2.67
C ALA A 65 -2.10 1.73 3.71
N SER A 66 -2.45 0.52 4.16
CA SER A 66 -3.59 0.26 5.03
C SER A 66 -3.27 0.51 6.50
N CYS A 67 -4.21 1.14 7.19
CA CYS A 67 -4.22 1.29 8.65
C CYS A 67 -5.36 0.48 9.28
N HIS A 68 -5.81 -0.59 8.64
CA HIS A 68 -6.78 -1.55 9.14
C HIS A 68 -6.41 -2.96 8.70
N CYS A 69 -6.96 -3.93 9.38
CA CYS A 69 -6.63 -5.34 9.22
C CYS A 69 -7.87 -6.17 8.89
N VAL A 70 -7.66 -7.26 8.17
CA VAL A 70 -8.68 -8.26 7.86
C VAL A 70 -8.13 -9.64 8.20
N ALA A 71 -8.94 -10.48 8.85
CA ALA A 71 -8.64 -11.88 9.05
C ALA A 71 -9.85 -12.75 8.66
N LEU A 72 -9.58 -13.92 8.10
CA LEU A 72 -10.59 -14.92 7.76
C LEU A 72 -10.30 -16.19 8.53
N ASP A 73 -11.35 -16.79 9.11
CA ASP A 73 -11.23 -18.11 9.70
C ASP A 73 -11.58 -19.22 8.69
N VAL A 74 -11.38 -20.46 9.11
CA VAL A 74 -11.64 -21.65 8.28
C VAL A 74 -13.12 -21.80 7.88
N ASP A 75 -14.04 -21.21 8.65
CA ASP A 75 -15.48 -21.20 8.37
C ASP A 75 -15.87 -20.09 7.36
N GLY A 76 -14.92 -19.21 7.01
CA GLY A 76 -15.13 -18.09 6.10
C GLY A 76 -15.72 -16.85 6.77
N ARG A 77 -15.69 -16.75 8.10
CA ARG A 77 -16.05 -15.53 8.81
C ARG A 77 -14.96 -14.46 8.60
N CYS A 78 -15.38 -13.23 8.34
CA CYS A 78 -14.50 -12.10 8.13
C CYS A 78 -14.47 -11.22 9.39
N TYR A 79 -13.26 -10.98 9.88
CA TYR A 79 -12.98 -10.11 11.03
C TYR A 79 -12.24 -8.88 10.54
N THR A 80 -12.65 -7.69 10.99
CA THR A 80 -11.97 -6.42 10.68
C THR A 80 -11.72 -5.60 11.93
N TRP A 81 -10.61 -4.85 11.96
CA TRP A 81 -10.26 -3.89 13.02
C TRP A 81 -9.27 -2.86 12.50
N GLY A 82 -9.06 -1.78 13.25
CA GLY A 82 -8.20 -0.67 12.89
C GLY A 82 -8.98 0.61 12.60
N ARG A 83 -8.42 1.47 11.76
CA ARG A 83 -9.03 2.74 11.33
C ARG A 83 -10.34 2.51 10.59
N ASN A 84 -11.33 3.40 10.79
CA ASN A 84 -12.65 3.27 10.17
C ASN A 84 -13.29 4.61 9.75
N ASP A 85 -12.52 5.65 9.58
CA ASP A 85 -12.99 7.00 9.20
C ASP A 85 -13.71 7.07 7.84
N LYS A 86 -13.53 6.07 7.01
CA LYS A 86 -14.19 5.91 5.70
C LYS A 86 -15.08 4.65 5.60
N GLY A 87 -15.43 4.03 6.72
CA GLY A 87 -16.26 2.82 6.72
C GLY A 87 -15.54 1.55 6.23
N GLN A 88 -14.20 1.56 6.18
CA GLN A 88 -13.38 0.47 5.65
C GLN A 88 -13.45 -0.83 6.45
N LEU A 89 -14.08 -0.84 7.61
CA LEU A 89 -14.33 -2.04 8.42
C LEU A 89 -15.65 -2.75 8.08
N GLY A 90 -16.60 -2.09 7.39
CA GLY A 90 -17.83 -2.71 6.89
C GLY A 90 -18.92 -2.98 7.93
N HIS A 91 -18.88 -2.30 9.08
CA HIS A 91 -19.82 -2.52 10.20
C HIS A 91 -21.06 -1.61 10.18
N GLY A 92 -21.22 -0.76 9.16
CA GLY A 92 -22.34 0.19 9.06
C GLY A 92 -22.11 1.51 9.80
N ASP A 93 -20.88 1.77 10.24
CA ASP A 93 -20.47 2.97 10.95
C ASP A 93 -19.06 3.41 10.55
N GLN A 94 -18.57 4.51 11.15
CA GLN A 94 -17.20 5.01 11.01
C GLN A 94 -16.43 4.95 12.33
N ILE A 95 -16.84 4.05 13.25
CA ILE A 95 -16.22 3.91 14.55
C ILE A 95 -15.00 2.98 14.42
N GLN A 96 -13.84 3.50 14.81
CA GLN A 96 -12.59 2.73 14.91
C GLN A 96 -12.75 1.54 15.85
N ARG A 97 -12.12 0.44 15.53
CA ARG A 97 -12.10 -0.77 16.37
C ARG A 97 -10.68 -1.21 16.67
N ASP A 98 -10.39 -1.30 17.95
CA ASP A 98 -9.10 -1.81 18.40
C ASP A 98 -9.11 -3.35 18.55
N ARG A 99 -10.29 -3.94 18.62
CA ARG A 99 -10.52 -5.40 18.70
C ARG A 99 -10.99 -5.97 17.37
N PRO A 100 -10.43 -7.08 16.89
CA PRO A 100 -11.01 -7.84 15.80
C PRO A 100 -12.49 -8.11 16.02
N THR A 101 -13.32 -7.71 15.08
CA THR A 101 -14.79 -7.81 15.16
C THR A 101 -15.33 -8.45 13.89
N VAL A 102 -16.25 -9.42 14.05
CA VAL A 102 -16.90 -10.11 12.93
C VAL A 102 -17.77 -9.11 12.15
N VAL A 103 -17.62 -9.08 10.83
CA VAL A 103 -18.47 -8.28 9.93
C VAL A 103 -19.80 -9.00 9.75
N SER A 104 -20.81 -8.65 10.56
CA SER A 104 -22.11 -9.33 10.59
C SER A 104 -22.85 -9.27 9.26
N ALA A 105 -22.64 -8.21 8.47
CA ALA A 105 -23.22 -8.06 7.14
C ALA A 105 -22.69 -9.11 6.11
N LEU A 106 -21.60 -9.81 6.43
CA LEU A 106 -21.04 -10.90 5.62
C LEU A 106 -21.42 -12.30 6.13
N ALA A 107 -22.23 -12.42 7.18
CA ALA A 107 -22.53 -13.70 7.83
C ALA A 107 -23.20 -14.75 6.92
N SER A 108 -23.85 -14.33 5.82
CA SER A 108 -24.44 -15.23 4.83
C SER A 108 -23.47 -15.70 3.73
N TYR A 109 -22.24 -15.26 3.76
CA TYR A 109 -21.21 -15.59 2.77
C TYR A 109 -20.06 -16.34 3.43
N LYS A 110 -19.48 -17.29 2.73
CA LYS A 110 -18.19 -17.89 3.08
C LYS A 110 -17.11 -17.11 2.34
N ILE A 111 -16.35 -16.31 3.09
CA ILE A 111 -15.29 -15.47 2.53
C ILE A 111 -14.00 -16.28 2.44
N VAL A 112 -13.34 -16.28 1.28
CA VAL A 112 -12.13 -17.08 1.04
C VAL A 112 -10.90 -16.23 0.70
N LYS A 113 -11.08 -14.99 0.27
CA LYS A 113 -10.00 -14.03 0.01
C LYS A 113 -10.42 -12.63 0.42
N ALA A 114 -9.42 -11.82 0.78
CA ALA A 114 -9.61 -10.41 1.09
C ALA A 114 -8.39 -9.59 0.66
N ALA A 115 -8.58 -8.31 0.45
CA ALA A 115 -7.51 -7.33 0.26
C ALA A 115 -7.93 -5.98 0.83
N SER A 116 -6.96 -5.21 1.30
CA SER A 116 -7.17 -3.88 1.89
C SER A 116 -6.33 -2.84 1.18
N GLY A 117 -6.96 -1.73 0.79
CA GLY A 117 -6.28 -0.53 0.35
C GLY A 117 -6.11 0.47 1.50
N ARG A 118 -5.84 1.74 1.18
CA ARG A 118 -5.67 2.81 2.18
C ARG A 118 -6.91 2.94 3.10
N ALA A 119 -8.09 2.97 2.50
CA ALA A 119 -9.34 3.17 3.20
C ALA A 119 -10.52 2.39 2.58
N HIS A 120 -10.24 1.27 1.93
CA HIS A 120 -11.26 0.36 1.39
C HIS A 120 -10.85 -1.09 1.58
N THR A 121 -11.84 -1.96 1.58
CA THR A 121 -11.68 -3.40 1.72
C THR A 121 -12.47 -4.11 0.65
N VAL A 122 -11.91 -5.16 0.07
CA VAL A 122 -12.57 -6.04 -0.89
C VAL A 122 -12.45 -7.46 -0.41
N VAL A 123 -13.56 -8.20 -0.44
CA VAL A 123 -13.62 -9.62 -0.06
C VAL A 123 -14.16 -10.44 -1.22
N VAL A 124 -13.75 -11.70 -1.29
CA VAL A 124 -14.19 -12.66 -2.32
C VAL A 124 -14.81 -13.85 -1.63
N THR A 125 -15.98 -14.24 -2.08
CA THR A 125 -16.74 -15.37 -1.58
C THR A 125 -16.32 -16.68 -2.28
N GLU A 126 -16.64 -17.81 -1.71
CA GLU A 126 -16.32 -19.14 -2.26
C GLU A 126 -16.94 -19.37 -3.65
N ASP A 127 -18.11 -18.79 -3.91
CA ASP A 127 -18.80 -18.85 -5.21
C ASP A 127 -18.31 -17.80 -6.22
N GLY A 128 -17.22 -17.07 -5.91
CA GLY A 128 -16.57 -16.14 -6.84
C GLY A 128 -17.25 -14.77 -6.95
N LEU A 129 -18.12 -14.38 -5.99
CA LEU A 129 -18.59 -13.02 -5.89
C LEU A 129 -17.54 -12.15 -5.23
N SER A 130 -17.57 -10.85 -5.52
CA SER A 130 -16.75 -9.86 -4.85
C SER A 130 -17.63 -8.78 -4.22
N LEU A 131 -17.36 -8.48 -2.94
CA LEU A 131 -17.99 -7.38 -2.21
C LEU A 131 -16.92 -6.42 -1.72
N SER A 132 -17.26 -5.15 -1.63
CA SER A 132 -16.36 -4.08 -1.22
C SER A 132 -17.03 -3.10 -0.29
N PHE A 133 -16.27 -2.41 0.55
CA PHE A 133 -16.73 -1.38 1.46
C PHE A 133 -15.61 -0.40 1.80
N GLY A 134 -15.99 0.78 2.30
CA GLY A 134 -15.06 1.85 2.60
C GLY A 134 -15.13 2.99 1.60
N TRP A 135 -14.00 3.63 1.35
CA TRP A 135 -13.90 4.81 0.49
C TRP A 135 -14.00 4.49 -1.00
N ASN A 136 -14.74 5.32 -1.74
CA ASN A 136 -15.07 5.11 -3.16
C ASN A 136 -14.89 6.37 -4.02
N LYS A 137 -14.20 7.39 -3.53
CA LYS A 137 -14.01 8.66 -4.25
C LYS A 137 -13.46 8.48 -5.66
N HIS A 138 -12.59 7.51 -5.85
CA HIS A 138 -11.94 7.20 -7.13
C HIS A 138 -12.57 6.01 -7.86
N GLY A 139 -13.60 5.39 -7.28
CA GLY A 139 -14.23 4.20 -7.86
C GLY A 139 -13.53 2.88 -7.51
N GLN A 140 -12.66 2.89 -6.50
CA GLN A 140 -11.87 1.73 -6.07
C GLN A 140 -12.72 0.54 -5.58
N LEU A 141 -13.99 0.75 -5.24
CA LEU A 141 -14.91 -0.32 -4.87
C LEU A 141 -15.43 -1.13 -6.07
N GLY A 142 -15.25 -0.63 -7.31
CA GLY A 142 -15.66 -1.36 -8.50
C GLY A 142 -17.17 -1.54 -8.65
N THR A 143 -17.98 -0.67 -8.06
CA THR A 143 -19.45 -0.73 -8.07
C THR A 143 -20.06 -0.11 -9.33
N GLY A 144 -19.25 0.51 -10.19
CA GLY A 144 -19.68 1.19 -11.42
C GLY A 144 -20.12 2.63 -11.21
N SER A 145 -20.04 3.17 -9.99
CA SER A 145 -20.44 4.52 -9.65
C SER A 145 -19.61 5.06 -8.48
N VAL A 146 -19.39 6.37 -8.47
CA VAL A 146 -18.80 7.12 -7.33
C VAL A 146 -19.85 7.98 -6.61
N LYS A 147 -21.15 7.74 -6.90
CA LYS A 147 -22.24 8.52 -6.30
C LYS A 147 -22.22 8.47 -4.77
N ASN A 148 -21.95 7.28 -4.21
CA ASN A 148 -21.68 7.10 -2.79
C ASN A 148 -20.16 7.10 -2.62
N GLU A 149 -19.63 8.14 -2.03
CA GLU A 149 -18.19 8.28 -1.77
C GLU A 149 -17.73 7.34 -0.65
N ILE A 150 -18.65 6.93 0.23
CA ILE A 150 -18.38 5.99 1.32
C ILE A 150 -19.48 4.92 1.33
N GLU A 151 -19.06 3.65 1.38
CA GLU A 151 -19.95 2.51 1.60
C GLU A 151 -19.64 1.89 2.96
N LEU A 152 -20.55 2.08 3.91
CA LEU A 152 -20.41 1.61 5.29
C LEU A 152 -20.67 0.10 5.45
N TYR A 153 -21.38 -0.51 4.49
CA TYR A 153 -21.71 -1.92 4.44
C TYR A 153 -21.12 -2.55 3.17
N PRO A 154 -20.86 -3.86 3.18
CA PRO A 154 -20.44 -4.57 1.98
C PRO A 154 -21.45 -4.41 0.82
N VAL A 155 -20.97 -3.93 -0.32
CA VAL A 155 -21.72 -3.77 -1.56
C VAL A 155 -21.09 -4.62 -2.68
N ARG A 156 -21.90 -5.08 -3.62
CA ARG A 156 -21.44 -5.97 -4.69
C ARG A 156 -20.61 -5.20 -5.73
N CYS A 157 -19.45 -5.73 -6.07
CA CYS A 157 -18.63 -5.25 -7.19
C CYS A 157 -19.21 -5.75 -8.53
N LEU A 158 -18.93 -5.03 -9.62
CA LEU A 158 -19.33 -5.43 -10.98
C LEU A 158 -18.33 -6.42 -11.61
N VAL A 159 -17.88 -7.38 -10.82
CA VAL A 159 -16.98 -8.46 -11.26
C VAL A 159 -17.53 -9.78 -10.76
N SER A 160 -17.51 -10.79 -11.60
CA SER A 160 -17.91 -12.17 -11.29
C SER A 160 -16.77 -13.14 -11.55
N GLU A 161 -16.93 -14.38 -11.07
CA GLU A 161 -15.93 -15.44 -11.21
C GLU A 161 -14.55 -15.04 -10.67
N VAL A 162 -14.54 -14.32 -9.56
CA VAL A 162 -13.32 -13.82 -8.94
C VAL A 162 -12.61 -14.96 -8.22
N LYS A 163 -11.32 -15.13 -8.52
CA LYS A 163 -10.42 -16.09 -7.86
C LYS A 163 -9.59 -15.43 -6.75
N SER A 164 -9.19 -14.18 -6.97
CA SER A 164 -8.35 -13.43 -6.05
C SER A 164 -8.50 -11.94 -6.27
N VAL A 165 -8.09 -11.17 -5.28
CA VAL A 165 -8.13 -9.71 -5.30
C VAL A 165 -6.85 -9.14 -4.67
N ALA A 166 -6.40 -8.00 -5.17
CA ALA A 166 -5.33 -7.19 -4.56
C ALA A 166 -5.74 -5.72 -4.59
N CYS A 167 -5.38 -4.97 -3.56
CA CYS A 167 -5.66 -3.54 -3.46
C CYS A 167 -4.36 -2.74 -3.40
N GLY A 168 -4.28 -1.66 -4.21
CA GLY A 168 -3.33 -0.60 -3.97
C GLY A 168 -3.92 0.44 -3.01
N ALA A 169 -3.29 1.62 -2.90
CA ALA A 169 -3.82 2.65 -2.01
C ALA A 169 -5.27 3.00 -2.36
N ASP A 170 -5.54 3.38 -3.61
CA ASP A 170 -6.84 3.86 -4.07
C ASP A 170 -7.30 3.19 -5.36
N PHE A 171 -6.92 1.94 -5.57
CA PHE A 171 -7.37 1.12 -6.69
C PHE A 171 -7.43 -0.35 -6.30
N THR A 172 -8.16 -1.12 -7.08
CA THR A 172 -8.36 -2.56 -6.88
C THR A 172 -8.11 -3.34 -8.16
N VAL A 173 -7.54 -4.51 -8.01
CA VAL A 173 -7.26 -5.47 -9.08
C VAL A 173 -7.95 -6.79 -8.74
N TRP A 174 -8.76 -7.32 -9.65
CA TRP A 174 -9.41 -8.62 -9.56
C TRP A 174 -8.79 -9.61 -10.54
N LEU A 175 -8.49 -10.80 -10.07
CA LEU A 175 -8.20 -11.96 -10.91
C LEU A 175 -9.45 -12.81 -11.05
N THR A 176 -9.81 -13.15 -12.29
CA THR A 176 -11.01 -13.92 -12.60
C THR A 176 -10.69 -15.19 -13.38
N SER A 177 -11.68 -16.09 -13.51
CA SER A 177 -11.61 -17.24 -14.41
C SER A 177 -12.17 -16.96 -15.82
N VAL A 178 -12.67 -15.75 -16.04
CA VAL A 178 -13.27 -15.37 -17.34
C VAL A 178 -12.19 -15.34 -18.43
N GLU A 179 -12.42 -16.10 -19.49
CA GLU A 179 -11.51 -16.17 -20.64
C GLU A 179 -11.37 -14.79 -21.30
N GLY A 180 -10.12 -14.39 -21.58
CA GLY A 180 -9.80 -13.08 -22.16
C GLY A 180 -9.92 -11.89 -21.21
N ALA A 181 -10.38 -12.10 -19.97
CA ALA A 181 -10.52 -11.07 -18.94
C ALA A 181 -9.97 -11.53 -17.59
N SER A 182 -8.82 -12.21 -17.58
CA SER A 182 -8.22 -12.78 -16.37
C SER A 182 -7.85 -11.74 -15.31
N ILE A 183 -7.72 -10.46 -15.68
CA ILE A 183 -7.39 -9.36 -14.79
C ILE A 183 -8.23 -8.12 -15.13
N LEU A 184 -8.90 -7.56 -14.11
CA LEU A 184 -9.66 -6.31 -14.20
C LEU A 184 -9.20 -5.33 -13.13
N THR A 185 -9.31 -4.03 -13.43
CA THR A 185 -8.90 -2.96 -12.50
C THR A 185 -9.92 -1.84 -12.46
N ALA A 186 -10.03 -1.16 -11.31
CA ALA A 186 -10.85 0.03 -11.07
C ALA A 186 -10.22 0.91 -9.99
N GLY A 187 -10.54 2.20 -9.99
CA GLY A 187 -10.05 3.15 -8.99
C GLY A 187 -9.34 4.36 -9.59
N LEU A 188 -8.31 4.86 -8.89
CA LEU A 188 -7.51 6.01 -9.29
C LEU A 188 -6.51 5.64 -10.40
N PRO A 189 -6.52 6.34 -11.56
CA PRO A 189 -5.64 6.03 -12.69
C PRO A 189 -4.32 6.84 -12.73
N GLN A 190 -4.10 7.76 -11.80
CA GLN A 190 -3.12 8.87 -11.80
C GLN A 190 -1.71 8.56 -12.34
N TYR A 191 -1.18 7.38 -12.07
CA TYR A 191 0.17 6.95 -12.50
C TYR A 191 0.10 5.78 -13.50
N GLY A 192 -1.07 5.54 -14.08
CA GLY A 192 -1.29 4.39 -14.95
C GLY A 192 -1.43 3.06 -14.21
N GLN A 193 -1.59 3.04 -12.86
CA GLN A 193 -1.67 1.83 -12.06
C GLN A 193 -2.83 0.89 -12.42
N LEU A 194 -3.82 1.39 -13.18
CA LEU A 194 -4.90 0.57 -13.74
C LEU A 194 -4.49 -0.22 -15.00
N GLY A 195 -3.39 0.17 -15.66
CA GLY A 195 -2.85 -0.54 -16.82
C GLY A 195 -3.62 -0.35 -18.12
N HIS A 196 -4.48 0.66 -18.23
CA HIS A 196 -5.36 0.90 -19.39
C HIS A 196 -4.71 1.75 -20.51
N GLY A 197 -3.43 2.11 -20.38
CA GLY A 197 -2.69 2.92 -21.35
C GLY A 197 -2.86 4.44 -21.20
N THR A 198 -3.53 4.88 -20.14
CA THR A 198 -3.80 6.30 -19.85
C THR A 198 -3.92 6.50 -18.34
N ASP A 199 -3.68 7.71 -17.86
CA ASP A 199 -3.95 8.18 -16.51
C ASP A 199 -5.30 8.89 -16.38
N ASN A 200 -6.03 9.07 -17.48
CA ASN A 200 -7.30 9.79 -17.51
C ASN A 200 -7.21 11.21 -16.90
N GLU A 201 -6.07 11.87 -17.09
CA GLU A 201 -5.90 13.27 -16.67
C GLU A 201 -6.85 14.20 -17.44
N TYR A 202 -7.43 15.15 -16.74
CA TYR A 202 -8.18 16.25 -17.34
C TYR A 202 -7.80 17.59 -16.71
N ASN A 203 -7.76 18.65 -17.53
CA ASN A 203 -7.53 20.01 -17.06
C ASN A 203 -8.82 20.61 -16.52
N THR A 204 -8.84 20.98 -15.26
CA THR A 204 -9.83 21.92 -14.74
C THR A 204 -9.53 23.29 -15.34
N LYS A 205 -10.53 23.94 -15.95
CA LYS A 205 -10.40 25.21 -16.70
C LYS A 205 -10.02 26.42 -15.87
N ASP A 206 -9.64 26.25 -14.62
CA ASP A 206 -9.25 27.36 -13.77
C ASP A 206 -7.73 27.52 -13.76
N SER A 207 -7.27 28.76 -13.72
CA SER A 207 -5.89 29.20 -13.93
C SER A 207 -4.86 28.75 -12.87
N SER A 208 -5.26 27.99 -11.89
CA SER A 208 -4.41 27.16 -11.03
C SER A 208 -4.38 25.75 -11.60
N VAL A 209 -3.26 25.37 -12.21
CA VAL A 209 -3.05 24.03 -12.80
C VAL A 209 -3.03 22.99 -11.66
N ARG A 210 -4.22 22.58 -11.20
CA ARG A 210 -4.38 21.32 -10.46
C ARG A 210 -4.64 20.23 -11.49
N LEU A 211 -3.75 19.27 -11.57
CA LEU A 211 -3.98 18.04 -12.32
C LEU A 211 -5.10 17.27 -11.62
N ALA A 212 -6.11 16.86 -12.36
CA ALA A 212 -7.19 16.04 -11.87
C ALA A 212 -7.34 14.80 -12.76
N TYR A 213 -7.75 13.69 -12.16
CA TYR A 213 -7.82 12.39 -12.79
C TYR A 213 -9.23 11.84 -12.68
N GLU A 214 -9.80 11.39 -13.80
CA GLU A 214 -11.17 10.87 -13.83
C GLU A 214 -11.24 9.52 -13.10
N ALA A 215 -12.10 9.44 -12.09
CA ALA A 215 -12.36 8.22 -11.36
C ALA A 215 -12.81 7.09 -12.30
N GLN A 216 -12.31 5.87 -12.09
CA GLN A 216 -12.63 4.69 -12.89
C GLN A 216 -13.42 3.68 -12.05
N PRO A 217 -14.75 3.89 -11.81
CA PRO A 217 -15.54 3.05 -10.91
C PRO A 217 -15.97 1.72 -11.52
N ARG A 218 -15.88 1.57 -12.83
CA ARG A 218 -16.28 0.35 -13.54
C ARG A 218 -15.06 -0.52 -13.79
N PRO A 219 -14.98 -1.71 -13.16
CA PRO A 219 -13.90 -2.65 -13.44
C PRO A 219 -13.77 -2.92 -14.94
N LYS A 220 -12.55 -2.81 -15.46
CA LYS A 220 -12.24 -2.96 -16.87
C LYS A 220 -11.05 -3.91 -17.05
N ALA A 221 -11.15 -4.83 -18.00
CA ALA A 221 -10.07 -5.72 -18.37
C ALA A 221 -8.91 -4.95 -19.01
N ILE A 222 -7.68 -5.39 -18.73
CA ILE A 222 -6.47 -4.79 -19.28
C ILE A 222 -6.23 -5.33 -20.70
N GLY A 223 -6.51 -4.52 -21.71
CA GLY A 223 -6.49 -4.92 -23.12
C GLY A 223 -5.11 -5.40 -23.60
N SER A 224 -4.01 -4.84 -23.09
CA SER A 224 -2.64 -5.27 -23.43
C SER A 224 -2.27 -6.65 -22.90
N LEU A 225 -3.04 -7.21 -21.96
CA LEU A 225 -2.92 -8.57 -21.44
C LEU A 225 -3.98 -9.53 -22.02
N ALA A 226 -4.74 -9.10 -23.01
CA ALA A 226 -5.66 -9.98 -23.73
C ALA A 226 -4.89 -11.18 -24.34
N GLY A 227 -5.32 -12.39 -24.04
CA GLY A 227 -4.62 -13.62 -24.44
C GLY A 227 -3.54 -14.09 -23.48
N GLN A 228 -3.23 -13.33 -22.41
CA GLN A 228 -2.41 -13.77 -21.28
C GLN A 228 -3.31 -14.20 -20.12
N THR A 229 -3.07 -15.35 -19.54
CA THR A 229 -3.77 -15.78 -18.32
C THR A 229 -2.95 -15.35 -17.11
N ILE A 230 -3.38 -14.30 -16.42
CA ILE A 230 -2.73 -13.83 -15.19
C ILE A 230 -3.14 -14.74 -14.03
N VAL A 231 -2.16 -15.24 -13.28
CA VAL A 231 -2.36 -16.20 -12.20
C VAL A 231 -1.99 -15.65 -10.83
N LYS A 232 -1.17 -14.61 -10.76
CA LYS A 232 -0.78 -13.93 -9.52
C LYS A 232 -0.75 -12.43 -9.73
N VAL A 233 -1.11 -11.70 -8.67
CA VAL A 233 -1.03 -10.23 -8.63
C VAL A 233 -0.72 -9.78 -7.21
N ALA A 234 0.08 -8.73 -7.10
CA ALA A 234 0.27 -7.95 -5.88
C ALA A 234 0.26 -6.45 -6.23
N CYS A 235 -0.26 -5.64 -5.33
CA CYS A 235 -0.35 -4.20 -5.50
C CYS A 235 0.46 -3.48 -4.43
N GLY A 236 1.34 -2.59 -4.88
CA GLY A 236 1.91 -1.56 -4.01
C GLY A 236 0.98 -0.35 -3.91
N SER A 237 1.45 0.74 -3.30
CA SER A 237 0.59 1.93 -3.14
C SER A 237 0.03 2.43 -4.47
N ASN A 238 0.88 2.58 -5.51
CA ASN A 238 0.49 3.13 -6.80
C ASN A 238 1.08 2.33 -7.98
N HIS A 239 1.32 1.03 -7.81
CA HIS A 239 1.84 0.17 -8.88
C HIS A 239 1.35 -1.27 -8.68
N THR A 240 1.46 -2.04 -9.73
CA THR A 240 1.03 -3.43 -9.76
C THR A 240 2.13 -4.33 -10.31
N VAL A 241 2.28 -5.51 -9.73
CA VAL A 241 3.08 -6.61 -10.26
C VAL A 241 2.17 -7.82 -10.51
N ALA A 242 2.29 -8.42 -11.67
CA ALA A 242 1.48 -9.58 -12.07
C ALA A 242 2.34 -10.66 -12.72
N VAL A 243 1.92 -11.91 -12.59
CA VAL A 243 2.57 -13.06 -13.19
C VAL A 243 1.56 -13.84 -14.01
N ASP A 244 1.93 -14.17 -15.25
CA ASP A 244 1.10 -15.01 -16.12
C ASP A 244 1.34 -16.51 -15.89
N SER A 245 0.53 -17.33 -16.52
CA SER A 245 0.60 -18.81 -16.43
C SER A 245 1.90 -19.41 -16.98
N GLN A 246 2.68 -18.64 -17.74
CA GLN A 246 3.99 -19.03 -18.26
C GLN A 246 5.14 -18.60 -17.34
N GLY A 247 4.85 -17.85 -16.26
CA GLY A 247 5.82 -17.36 -15.29
C GLY A 247 6.51 -16.06 -15.72
N TYR A 248 5.99 -15.34 -16.70
CA TYR A 248 6.47 -13.99 -17.02
C TYR A 248 5.89 -12.97 -16.07
N VAL A 249 6.72 -12.01 -15.66
CA VAL A 249 6.37 -10.95 -14.72
C VAL A 249 6.16 -9.64 -15.46
N TYR A 250 5.07 -8.96 -15.13
CA TYR A 250 4.68 -7.66 -15.66
C TYR A 250 4.55 -6.66 -14.53
N THR A 251 5.00 -5.42 -14.76
CA THR A 251 4.84 -4.32 -13.81
C THR A 251 4.32 -3.07 -14.52
N TRP A 252 3.52 -2.27 -13.82
CA TRP A 252 3.00 -0.99 -14.32
C TRP A 252 2.55 -0.09 -13.17
N GLY A 253 2.29 1.17 -13.47
CA GLY A 253 1.95 2.21 -12.52
C GLY A 253 3.12 3.15 -12.25
N TYR A 254 3.24 3.66 -11.04
CA TYR A 254 4.25 4.64 -10.63
C TYR A 254 5.67 4.07 -10.64
N GLY A 255 6.57 4.71 -11.41
CA GLY A 255 7.94 4.23 -11.65
C GLY A 255 9.01 4.76 -10.70
N GLY A 256 8.67 5.69 -9.80
CA GLY A 256 9.64 6.28 -8.87
C GLY A 256 10.38 5.24 -8.04
N TYR A 257 11.63 5.51 -7.67
CA TYR A 257 12.54 4.61 -6.94
C TYR A 257 12.85 3.28 -7.66
N GLY A 258 12.56 3.17 -8.97
CA GLY A 258 12.79 1.94 -9.73
C GLY A 258 11.86 0.77 -9.37
N ARG A 259 10.70 1.02 -8.70
CA ARG A 259 9.78 -0.01 -8.24
C ARG A 259 9.16 -0.87 -9.34
N LEU A 260 9.21 -0.41 -10.59
CA LEU A 260 8.77 -1.19 -11.75
C LEU A 260 9.86 -2.12 -12.30
N GLY A 261 11.14 -1.91 -11.94
CA GLY A 261 12.24 -2.81 -12.28
C GLY A 261 12.80 -2.70 -13.70
N HIS A 262 12.47 -1.62 -14.43
CA HIS A 262 12.83 -1.41 -15.84
C HIS A 262 14.12 -0.61 -16.06
N ARG A 263 14.96 -0.43 -15.01
CA ARG A 263 16.22 0.34 -15.00
C ARG A 263 16.04 1.85 -15.16
N GLU A 264 14.81 2.33 -15.01
CA GLU A 264 14.41 3.73 -15.11
C GLU A 264 13.33 4.05 -14.08
N GLN A 265 13.09 5.34 -13.81
CA GLN A 265 12.06 5.82 -12.89
C GLN A 265 10.89 6.45 -13.65
N LYS A 266 10.44 5.77 -14.70
CA LYS A 266 9.34 6.22 -15.55
C LYS A 266 8.07 5.46 -15.19
N ASP A 267 6.94 6.17 -15.19
CA ASP A 267 5.63 5.58 -15.03
C ASP A 267 5.25 4.76 -16.26
N GLU A 268 4.64 3.61 -16.04
CA GLU A 268 4.17 2.72 -17.10
C GLU A 268 2.64 2.64 -17.04
N PHE A 269 1.98 3.19 -18.05
CA PHE A 269 0.52 3.22 -18.13
C PHE A 269 -0.09 1.90 -18.63
N SER A 270 0.75 1.00 -19.09
CA SER A 270 0.37 -0.36 -19.54
C SER A 270 1.33 -1.39 -18.95
N PRO A 271 0.88 -2.63 -18.70
CA PRO A 271 1.77 -3.72 -18.28
C PRO A 271 2.99 -3.86 -19.18
N ARG A 272 4.18 -3.80 -18.57
CA ARG A 272 5.46 -4.00 -19.23
C ARG A 272 6.15 -5.21 -18.63
N ARG A 273 6.62 -6.14 -19.48
CA ARG A 273 7.29 -7.38 -19.06
C ARG A 273 8.69 -7.09 -18.55
N LEU A 274 9.05 -7.74 -17.43
CA LEU A 274 10.40 -7.72 -16.87
C LEU A 274 11.31 -8.73 -17.60
N GLU A 275 12.43 -8.26 -18.13
CA GLU A 275 13.36 -9.08 -18.91
C GLU A 275 14.16 -10.08 -18.07
N VAL A 276 14.30 -9.83 -16.76
CA VAL A 276 15.05 -10.70 -15.83
C VAL A 276 14.38 -12.06 -15.66
N PHE A 277 13.03 -12.10 -15.72
CA PHE A 277 12.26 -13.32 -15.48
C PHE A 277 11.91 -14.02 -16.81
N THR A 278 12.93 -14.57 -17.47
CA THR A 278 12.80 -15.27 -18.75
C THR A 278 13.64 -16.53 -18.76
N LYS A 279 13.37 -17.46 -19.68
CA LYS A 279 14.12 -18.71 -19.87
C LYS A 279 14.16 -19.56 -18.59
N HIS A 280 15.33 -19.71 -17.98
CA HIS A 280 15.53 -20.51 -16.77
C HIS A 280 15.11 -19.79 -15.48
N ASN A 281 14.82 -18.50 -15.56
CA ASN A 281 14.48 -17.66 -14.43
C ASN A 281 13.00 -17.24 -14.42
N VAL A 282 12.13 -17.96 -15.10
CA VAL A 282 10.68 -17.73 -15.02
C VAL A 282 10.18 -18.02 -13.61
N VAL A 283 9.13 -17.31 -13.23
CA VAL A 283 8.52 -17.44 -11.90
C VAL A 283 7.68 -18.73 -11.85
N PRO A 284 7.97 -19.69 -10.95
CA PRO A 284 7.22 -20.94 -10.87
C PRO A 284 5.80 -20.74 -10.34
N PRO A 285 4.87 -21.69 -10.60
CA PRO A 285 3.47 -21.57 -10.16
C PRO A 285 3.31 -21.34 -8.64
N GLY A 286 4.16 -21.98 -7.83
CA GLY A 286 4.16 -21.85 -6.36
C GLY A 286 4.88 -20.60 -5.84
N ALA A 287 5.38 -19.72 -6.72
CA ALA A 287 6.16 -18.56 -6.31
C ALA A 287 5.40 -17.59 -5.43
N VAL A 288 6.12 -16.93 -4.55
CA VAL A 288 5.66 -15.78 -3.77
C VAL A 288 5.84 -14.50 -4.59
N VAL A 289 4.84 -13.64 -4.57
CA VAL A 289 4.85 -12.32 -5.22
C VAL A 289 4.32 -11.31 -4.22
N SER A 290 5.05 -10.22 -4.00
CA SER A 290 4.69 -9.15 -3.06
C SER A 290 5.04 -7.77 -3.62
N ALA A 291 4.27 -6.77 -3.22
CA ALA A 291 4.53 -5.37 -3.55
C ALA A 291 4.27 -4.48 -2.33
N GLY A 292 5.30 -3.79 -1.88
CA GLY A 292 5.21 -2.77 -0.83
C GLY A 292 4.95 -1.38 -1.40
N SER A 293 5.00 -0.35 -0.57
CA SER A 293 4.75 1.03 -1.06
C SER A 293 5.73 1.46 -2.14
N VAL A 294 6.99 1.05 -2.06
CA VAL A 294 8.08 1.54 -2.92
C VAL A 294 8.95 0.44 -3.53
N ASN A 295 8.54 -0.82 -3.43
CA ASN A 295 9.32 -1.97 -3.86
C ASN A 295 8.43 -3.13 -4.31
N CYS A 296 9.05 -4.12 -4.95
CA CYS A 296 8.44 -5.39 -5.29
C CYS A 296 9.39 -6.54 -4.95
N ALA A 297 8.81 -7.73 -4.79
CA ALA A 297 9.54 -8.97 -4.57
C ALA A 297 8.86 -10.15 -5.26
N CYS A 298 9.64 -11.13 -5.71
CA CYS A 298 9.13 -12.44 -6.09
C CYS A 298 10.21 -13.52 -5.94
N THR A 299 9.77 -14.76 -5.75
CA THR A 299 10.67 -15.92 -5.87
C THR A 299 10.66 -16.41 -7.30
N ALA A 300 11.85 -16.68 -7.85
CA ALA A 300 12.04 -17.16 -9.22
C ALA A 300 12.66 -18.57 -9.25
N GLY A 301 13.18 -19.00 -10.38
CA GLY A 301 13.77 -20.33 -10.54
C GLY A 301 14.71 -20.71 -9.41
N GLY A 302 14.54 -21.92 -8.88
CA GLY A 302 15.32 -22.43 -7.74
C GLY A 302 14.94 -21.86 -6.37
N GLY A 303 13.82 -21.13 -6.24
CA GLY A 303 13.36 -20.56 -4.98
C GLY A 303 14.09 -19.28 -4.55
N GLN A 304 14.96 -18.74 -5.41
CA GLN A 304 15.72 -17.52 -5.11
C GLN A 304 14.78 -16.30 -5.04
N MET A 305 14.83 -15.55 -3.92
CA MET A 305 14.13 -14.29 -3.77
C MET A 305 14.81 -13.19 -4.58
N TYR A 306 14.03 -12.47 -5.37
CA TYR A 306 14.41 -11.23 -6.05
C TYR A 306 13.63 -10.05 -5.50
N MET A 307 14.30 -8.92 -5.36
CA MET A 307 13.68 -7.66 -4.97
C MET A 307 14.13 -6.52 -5.88
N TRP A 308 13.29 -5.50 -6.00
CA TRP A 308 13.62 -4.25 -6.72
C TRP A 308 12.81 -3.08 -6.18
N GLY A 309 13.25 -1.86 -6.52
CA GLY A 309 12.73 -0.62 -5.95
C GLY A 309 13.57 -0.14 -4.75
N LYS A 310 12.97 0.62 -3.88
CA LYS A 310 13.61 1.12 -2.66
C LYS A 310 13.56 0.04 -1.57
N ILE A 311 14.66 -0.58 -1.30
CA ILE A 311 14.78 -1.65 -0.30
C ILE A 311 15.30 -1.13 1.03
N LYS A 312 16.07 -0.03 1.02
CA LYS A 312 16.71 0.58 2.18
C LYS A 312 16.51 2.08 2.15
N ASN A 313 16.53 2.73 3.31
CA ASN A 313 16.44 4.18 3.40
C ASN A 313 17.73 4.90 2.97
N THR A 314 18.85 4.19 2.94
CA THR A 314 20.16 4.71 2.56
C THR A 314 20.76 3.87 1.43
N GLY A 315 21.49 4.51 0.54
CA GLY A 315 22.09 3.86 -0.64
C GLY A 315 21.21 3.98 -1.88
N ASP A 316 21.66 3.34 -2.97
CA ASP A 316 20.99 3.39 -4.26
C ASP A 316 19.77 2.48 -4.30
N ASP A 317 18.72 2.93 -4.96
CA ASP A 317 17.53 2.14 -5.25
C ASP A 317 17.87 1.00 -6.24
N TRP A 318 17.19 -0.13 -6.06
CA TRP A 318 17.38 -1.27 -6.95
C TRP A 318 16.49 -1.12 -8.20
N MET A 319 17.05 -0.49 -9.22
CA MET A 319 16.35 -0.12 -10.45
C MET A 319 15.89 -1.32 -11.31
N TYR A 320 16.31 -2.54 -10.98
CA TYR A 320 15.91 -3.79 -11.64
C TYR A 320 15.98 -4.96 -10.63
N PRO A 321 15.25 -6.07 -10.88
CA PRO A 321 15.27 -7.22 -9.98
C PRO A 321 16.67 -7.74 -9.71
N LYS A 322 17.05 -7.77 -8.42
CA LYS A 322 18.31 -8.34 -7.94
C LYS A 322 18.04 -9.47 -6.96
N PRO A 323 18.84 -10.55 -6.96
CA PRO A 323 18.70 -11.61 -5.98
C PRO A 323 19.05 -11.08 -4.58
N LEU A 324 18.21 -11.38 -3.60
CA LEU A 324 18.48 -11.12 -2.19
C LEU A 324 19.25 -12.30 -1.60
N MET A 325 20.58 -12.18 -1.58
CA MET A 325 21.48 -13.28 -1.22
C MET A 325 21.37 -13.71 0.25
N ASP A 326 20.94 -12.79 1.15
CA ASP A 326 20.71 -13.08 2.57
C ASP A 326 19.63 -14.15 2.79
N LEU A 327 18.72 -14.34 1.83
CA LEU A 327 17.69 -15.37 1.85
C LEU A 327 17.99 -16.54 0.89
N SER A 328 19.19 -16.65 0.37
CA SER A 328 19.58 -17.77 -0.49
C SER A 328 19.58 -19.09 0.28
N GLY A 329 18.93 -20.11 -0.27
CA GLY A 329 18.80 -21.44 0.36
C GLY A 329 17.63 -21.56 1.36
N TRP A 330 16.88 -20.48 1.62
CA TRP A 330 15.65 -20.56 2.40
C TRP A 330 14.47 -20.98 1.52
N ASN A 331 13.63 -21.89 2.04
CA ASN A 331 12.37 -22.25 1.39
C ASN A 331 11.28 -21.24 1.79
N ILE A 332 11.14 -20.18 0.99
CA ILE A 332 10.20 -19.09 1.25
C ILE A 332 8.81 -19.52 0.77
N ARG A 333 7.83 -19.56 1.68
CA ARG A 333 6.47 -20.02 1.41
C ARG A 333 5.44 -18.89 1.34
N CYS A 334 5.63 -17.84 2.13
CA CYS A 334 4.80 -16.63 2.09
C CYS A 334 5.65 -15.40 2.38
N MET A 335 5.24 -14.28 1.86
CA MET A 335 5.85 -12.98 2.10
C MET A 335 4.82 -11.89 1.88
N ASP A 336 4.91 -10.84 2.67
CA ASP A 336 4.26 -9.58 2.35
C ASP A 336 5.16 -8.40 2.67
N SER A 337 4.85 -7.26 2.05
CA SER A 337 5.61 -6.02 2.14
C SER A 337 4.67 -4.87 2.52
N GLY A 338 4.94 -4.25 3.64
CA GLY A 338 4.21 -3.10 4.12
C GLY A 338 4.70 -1.78 3.54
N SER A 339 4.56 -0.70 4.27
CA SER A 339 5.02 0.62 3.84
C SER A 339 6.53 0.61 3.55
N MET A 340 7.35 0.17 4.50
CA MET A 340 8.81 0.15 4.39
C MET A 340 9.45 -1.08 5.06
N HIS A 341 8.66 -2.10 5.38
CA HIS A 341 9.10 -3.32 6.06
C HIS A 341 8.58 -4.56 5.34
N HIS A 342 9.19 -5.70 5.65
CA HIS A 342 8.94 -6.97 5.00
C HIS A 342 8.83 -8.08 6.05
N PHE A 343 7.94 -9.03 5.81
CA PHE A 343 7.78 -10.24 6.60
C PHE A 343 7.75 -11.47 5.70
N VAL A 344 8.52 -12.50 6.06
CA VAL A 344 8.67 -13.74 5.30
C VAL A 344 8.45 -14.93 6.22
N GLY A 345 7.58 -15.85 5.81
CA GLY A 345 7.47 -17.19 6.37
C GLY A 345 8.30 -18.18 5.57
N ALA A 346 9.31 -18.76 6.18
CA ALA A 346 10.09 -19.88 5.67
C ALA A 346 9.79 -21.13 6.52
N ASP A 347 10.35 -22.30 6.20
CA ASP A 347 9.93 -23.59 6.78
C ASP A 347 9.49 -23.55 8.24
N SER A 348 10.41 -23.32 9.18
CA SER A 348 10.15 -23.20 10.61
C SER A 348 10.65 -21.88 11.20
N SER A 349 10.86 -20.88 10.35
CA SER A 349 11.38 -19.57 10.75
C SER A 349 10.55 -18.46 10.15
N CYS A 350 10.39 -17.39 10.92
CA CYS A 350 9.84 -16.11 10.47
C CYS A 350 10.96 -15.09 10.39
N ILE A 351 11.03 -14.36 9.27
CA ILE A 351 12.11 -13.42 8.98
C ILE A 351 11.50 -12.07 8.64
N SER A 352 12.03 -11.00 9.23
CA SER A 352 11.57 -9.64 8.95
C SER A 352 12.75 -8.68 8.76
N TRP A 353 12.54 -7.58 8.05
CA TRP A 353 13.51 -6.48 7.90
C TRP A 353 12.81 -5.25 7.33
N GLY A 354 13.54 -4.16 7.26
CA GLY A 354 13.07 -2.90 6.72
C GLY A 354 13.14 -1.77 7.74
N HIS A 355 12.52 -0.65 7.38
CA HIS A 355 12.36 0.49 8.26
C HIS A 355 11.08 0.34 9.05
N ALA A 356 11.19 0.39 10.37
CA ALA A 356 10.10 0.24 11.31
C ALA A 356 10.30 1.18 12.49
N GLN A 357 9.22 1.74 13.01
CA GLN A 357 9.25 2.64 14.17
C GLN A 357 8.33 2.17 15.30
N SER A 358 7.33 1.37 14.95
CA SER A 358 6.23 0.97 15.83
C SER A 358 6.29 -0.48 16.28
N GLY A 359 7.39 -1.19 16.02
CA GLY A 359 7.54 -2.60 16.37
C GLY A 359 7.07 -3.58 15.29
N GLU A 360 6.84 -3.10 14.06
CA GLU A 360 6.31 -3.88 12.93
C GLU A 360 7.15 -5.12 12.63
N LEU A 361 8.43 -5.15 13.00
CA LEU A 361 9.34 -6.27 12.77
C LEU A 361 9.25 -7.39 13.83
N GLY A 362 8.60 -7.13 14.96
CA GLY A 362 8.37 -8.14 16.00
C GLY A 362 9.62 -8.59 16.76
N TYR A 363 10.71 -7.81 16.78
CA TYR A 363 11.98 -8.22 17.43
C TYR A 363 11.95 -8.18 18.95
N GLY A 364 10.91 -7.59 19.54
CA GLY A 364 10.75 -7.50 21.00
C GLY A 364 11.27 -6.18 21.61
N PRO A 365 11.06 -6.02 22.93
CA PRO A 365 11.48 -4.83 23.66
C PRO A 365 13.01 -4.72 23.70
N ASN A 366 13.52 -3.49 23.71
CA ASN A 366 14.95 -3.19 23.78
C ASN A 366 15.81 -3.67 22.60
N GLN A 367 15.17 -4.10 21.50
CA GLN A 367 15.84 -4.46 20.26
C GLN A 367 15.85 -3.28 19.26
N GLN A 368 16.66 -3.42 18.21
CA GLN A 368 16.62 -2.46 17.10
C GLN A 368 15.24 -2.44 16.46
N LYS A 369 14.65 -1.25 16.31
CA LYS A 369 13.35 -1.09 15.67
C LYS A 369 13.38 -1.41 14.16
N SER A 370 14.51 -1.14 13.50
CA SER A 370 14.70 -1.32 12.06
C SER A 370 15.88 -2.24 11.77
N SER A 371 15.83 -2.99 10.69
CA SER A 371 16.96 -3.78 10.19
C SER A 371 17.13 -3.61 8.70
N SER A 372 18.35 -3.32 8.24
CA SER A 372 18.64 -3.20 6.81
C SER A 372 18.86 -4.54 6.11
N ILE A 373 18.93 -5.63 6.87
CA ILE A 373 19.12 -7.01 6.39
C ILE A 373 18.06 -7.93 7.00
N PRO A 374 17.67 -9.00 6.31
CA PRO A 374 16.79 -10.04 6.86
C PRO A 374 17.30 -10.58 8.19
N LYS A 375 16.43 -10.60 9.20
CA LYS A 375 16.72 -11.11 10.55
C LYS A 375 15.55 -11.99 11.01
N LYS A 376 15.87 -13.08 11.69
CA LYS A 376 14.86 -13.96 12.33
C LYS A 376 14.09 -13.20 13.42
N VAL A 377 12.82 -13.54 13.55
CA VAL A 377 11.98 -13.16 14.70
C VAL A 377 12.09 -14.27 15.72
N ASP A 378 12.97 -14.10 16.71
CA ASP A 378 13.40 -15.16 17.62
C ASP A 378 12.23 -15.82 18.37
N THR A 379 11.18 -15.04 18.71
CA THR A 379 9.98 -15.53 19.39
C THR A 379 9.12 -16.45 18.53
N LEU A 380 9.32 -16.47 17.23
CA LEU A 380 8.60 -17.31 16.24
C LEU A 380 9.47 -18.45 15.68
N GLU A 381 10.67 -18.67 16.23
CA GLU A 381 11.54 -19.75 15.78
C GLU A 381 10.91 -21.12 16.13
N GLY A 382 10.91 -22.03 15.16
CA GLY A 382 10.25 -23.33 15.26
C GLY A 382 8.77 -23.33 14.86
N MET A 383 8.14 -22.16 14.69
CA MET A 383 6.74 -22.05 14.29
C MET A 383 6.59 -22.07 12.77
N HIS A 384 5.65 -22.89 12.29
CA HIS A 384 5.29 -22.94 10.87
C HIS A 384 4.34 -21.80 10.54
N VAL A 385 4.78 -20.85 9.70
CA VAL A 385 3.98 -19.71 9.28
C VAL A 385 3.05 -20.10 8.14
N ILE A 386 1.74 -19.87 8.29
CA ILE A 386 0.70 -20.16 7.30
C ILE A 386 0.50 -18.96 6.35
N SER A 387 0.38 -17.77 6.93
CA SER A 387 0.06 -16.55 6.19
C SER A 387 0.68 -15.33 6.88
N VAL A 388 1.04 -14.32 6.08
CA VAL A 388 1.52 -13.03 6.57
C VAL A 388 0.82 -11.90 5.83
N ALA A 389 0.62 -10.77 6.50
CA ALA A 389 0.18 -9.53 5.87
C ALA A 389 0.83 -8.33 6.55
N CYS A 390 1.24 -7.34 5.76
CA CYS A 390 1.92 -6.13 6.22
C CYS A 390 1.12 -4.89 5.87
N GLY A 391 0.80 -4.09 6.87
CA GLY A 391 0.13 -2.81 6.72
C GLY A 391 1.09 -1.62 6.66
N PHE A 392 0.56 -0.43 6.90
CA PHE A 392 1.38 0.79 6.94
C PHE A 392 2.39 0.76 8.09
N ALA A 393 1.96 0.38 9.30
CA ALA A 393 2.78 0.37 10.52
C ALA A 393 2.47 -0.85 11.41
N HIS A 394 2.14 -1.99 10.81
CA HIS A 394 1.86 -3.24 11.50
C HIS A 394 2.09 -4.46 10.61
N SER A 395 2.20 -5.62 11.24
CA SER A 395 2.33 -6.92 10.59
C SER A 395 1.41 -7.94 11.26
N LEU A 396 0.83 -8.82 10.46
CA LEU A 396 0.02 -9.96 10.85
C LEU A 396 0.75 -11.23 10.46
N VAL A 397 0.80 -12.19 11.38
CA VAL A 397 1.41 -13.50 11.14
C VAL A 397 0.46 -14.56 11.64
N VAL A 398 0.14 -15.54 10.81
CA VAL A 398 -0.64 -16.71 11.22
C VAL A 398 0.31 -17.90 11.32
N VAL A 399 0.35 -18.53 12.49
CA VAL A 399 1.21 -19.68 12.74
C VAL A 399 0.38 -20.94 13.03
N ASP A 400 0.85 -22.07 12.54
CA ASP A 400 0.29 -23.37 12.83
C ASP A 400 0.46 -23.71 14.33
N ARG A 401 -0.62 -24.11 14.98
CA ARG A 401 -0.60 -24.49 16.41
C ARG A 401 0.04 -25.84 16.69
N THR A 402 0.32 -26.64 15.66
CA THR A 402 0.85 -28.01 15.83
C THR A 402 2.23 -27.96 16.50
N ASN A 403 2.34 -28.62 17.67
CA ASN A 403 3.57 -28.73 18.46
C ASN A 403 4.17 -27.42 19.02
N VAL A 404 3.41 -26.33 19.04
CA VAL A 404 3.88 -25.00 19.52
C VAL A 404 2.95 -24.37 20.55
N ALA A 405 2.01 -25.13 21.10
CA ALA A 405 1.02 -24.63 22.06
C ALA A 405 1.67 -23.97 23.31
N GLU A 406 2.69 -24.60 23.87
CA GLU A 406 3.40 -24.05 25.04
C GLU A 406 4.13 -22.76 24.73
N GLN A 407 4.69 -22.62 23.52
CA GLN A 407 5.33 -21.37 23.07
C GLN A 407 4.31 -20.27 22.84
N LEU A 408 3.15 -20.59 22.24
CA LEU A 408 2.05 -19.64 22.04
C LEU A 408 1.48 -19.13 23.36
N ASP A 409 1.39 -20.00 24.38
CA ASP A 409 0.89 -19.62 25.70
C ASP A 409 1.83 -18.69 26.49
N GLN A 410 3.10 -18.62 26.09
CA GLN A 410 4.08 -17.66 26.64
C GLN A 410 3.99 -16.28 26.00
N LEU A 411 3.31 -16.15 24.85
CA LEU A 411 3.16 -14.87 24.18
C LEU A 411 2.14 -13.99 24.89
N ASP A 412 2.41 -12.69 24.89
CA ASP A 412 1.48 -11.67 25.41
C ASP A 412 0.13 -11.75 24.69
N VAL A 413 -0.92 -11.36 25.41
CA VAL A 413 -2.28 -11.24 24.87
C VAL A 413 -2.75 -9.81 25.02
N TYR A 414 -3.07 -9.18 23.91
CA TYR A 414 -3.60 -7.83 23.86
C TYR A 414 -5.14 -7.86 23.91
N ASP A 415 -5.69 -7.19 24.92
CA ASP A 415 -7.14 -7.14 25.12
C ASP A 415 -7.83 -6.13 24.20
N GLY A 416 -7.12 -5.06 23.80
CA GLY A 416 -7.67 -3.95 23.03
C GLY A 416 -8.68 -3.10 23.83
N LYS A 417 -9.06 -1.95 23.29
CA LYS A 417 -10.12 -1.10 23.83
C LYS A 417 -11.46 -1.52 23.25
N ALA A 418 -12.56 -1.34 24.02
CA ALA A 418 -13.91 -1.53 23.48
C ALA A 418 -14.21 -0.44 22.43
N ALA A 419 -15.11 -0.74 21.48
CA ALA A 419 -15.51 0.25 20.47
C ALA A 419 -16.15 1.45 21.17
N GLY A 420 -15.63 2.66 20.89
CA GLY A 420 -16.07 3.90 21.54
C GLY A 420 -15.38 4.25 22.87
N GLU A 421 -14.54 3.37 23.44
CA GLU A 421 -13.68 3.76 24.57
C GLU A 421 -12.52 4.62 24.06
N GLY A 422 -12.54 5.91 24.41
CA GLY A 422 -11.49 6.87 24.04
C GLY A 422 -11.98 8.14 23.35
N VAL A 423 -13.26 8.23 23.04
CA VAL A 423 -13.92 9.51 22.78
C VAL A 423 -14.27 10.11 24.12
N GLU A 424 -13.32 10.78 24.77
CA GLU A 424 -13.66 11.74 25.81
C GLU A 424 -14.52 12.80 25.13
N GLU A 425 -15.84 12.79 25.42
CA GLU A 425 -16.67 13.96 25.17
C GLU A 425 -15.97 15.15 25.85
N PRO A 426 -15.80 16.28 25.15
CA PRO A 426 -15.30 17.48 25.82
C PRO A 426 -16.26 17.80 26.96
N THR A 427 -15.82 17.54 28.18
CA THR A 427 -16.51 17.97 29.39
C THR A 427 -16.66 19.49 29.31
N THR A 428 -17.82 19.94 28.87
CA THR A 428 -18.25 21.31 29.04
C THR A 428 -18.55 21.52 30.54
N GLU A 429 -17.48 21.72 31.31
CA GLU A 429 -17.66 22.36 32.59
C GLU A 429 -18.09 23.82 32.35
N PRO A 430 -19.25 24.24 32.91
CA PRO A 430 -19.64 25.64 32.82
C PRO A 430 -18.59 26.47 33.61
N PRO A 431 -18.15 27.60 33.08
CA PRO A 431 -17.13 28.43 33.75
C PRO A 431 -17.64 28.85 35.14
N PRO A 432 -16.80 28.83 36.20
CA PRO A 432 -17.20 29.16 37.55
C PRO A 432 -17.69 30.59 37.63
N ALA A 433 -18.86 30.78 38.23
CA ALA A 433 -19.51 32.06 38.46
C ALA A 433 -18.58 33.02 39.21
N LYS A 434 -18.24 34.15 38.60
CA LYS A 434 -17.50 35.24 39.22
C LYS A 434 -18.32 35.86 40.31
N LYS A 435 -17.87 35.78 41.58
CA LYS A 435 -18.41 36.55 42.71
C LYS A 435 -18.13 38.05 42.52
N PRO A 436 -19.09 38.94 42.88
CA PRO A 436 -18.93 40.37 42.72
C PRO A 436 -18.01 40.93 43.83
N ASN A 437 -16.95 41.62 43.45
CA ASN A 437 -16.16 42.40 44.37
C ASN A 437 -16.49 43.90 44.27
N LYS A 438 -16.77 44.49 45.42
CA LYS A 438 -17.20 45.87 45.59
C LYS A 438 -16.00 46.82 45.73
N LYS A 439 -16.15 47.97 45.04
CA LYS A 439 -15.73 49.35 45.41
C LYS A 439 -14.27 49.76 45.51
N GLY A 440 -13.96 50.81 44.78
CA GLY A 440 -13.09 51.89 45.28
C GLY A 440 -12.35 52.71 44.22
N GLY A 441 -12.85 53.94 43.93
CA GLY A 441 -12.03 55.14 43.82
C GLY A 441 -11.55 55.61 42.43
N ALA A 442 -12.31 56.52 41.89
CA ALA A 442 -12.02 57.71 41.08
C ALA A 442 -10.59 58.09 40.64
N LYS A 443 -10.40 58.40 39.37
CA LYS A 443 -10.11 59.73 38.79
C LYS A 443 -9.78 59.63 37.28
N ALA A 444 -10.51 60.39 36.52
CA ALA A 444 -10.21 60.83 35.14
C ALA A 444 -9.29 62.10 35.23
N PRO A 445 -8.94 62.82 34.14
CA PRO A 445 -9.13 62.66 32.70
C PRO A 445 -7.90 63.10 31.83
N GLN A 446 -8.14 63.16 30.53
CA GLN A 446 -7.61 64.03 29.45
C GLN A 446 -6.96 63.23 28.33
N SER A 447 -7.51 63.22 27.19
CA SER A 447 -7.81 64.10 26.04
C SER A 447 -6.71 64.15 24.99
N SER A 448 -7.07 63.80 23.76
CA SER A 448 -7.01 64.62 22.55
C SER A 448 -7.10 63.71 21.32
N ASN A 449 -8.22 63.78 20.59
CA ASN A 449 -8.49 64.56 19.38
C ASN A 449 -7.60 64.25 18.16
N LYS A 450 -8.14 63.74 17.07
CA LYS A 450 -8.75 64.41 15.90
C LYS A 450 -8.88 63.43 14.74
N ARG A 451 -9.98 63.29 14.21
CA ARG A 451 -10.82 63.88 13.12
C ARG A 451 -10.89 62.96 11.91
N LYS A 452 -12.12 62.46 11.70
CA LYS A 452 -13.10 62.78 10.63
C LYS A 452 -12.71 62.45 9.19
N LYS A 453 -13.45 61.57 8.50
CA LYS A 453 -14.54 61.97 7.62
C LYS A 453 -15.37 60.76 7.13
N SER A 454 -16.64 60.97 7.20
CA SER A 454 -17.84 60.34 6.73
C SER A 454 -17.96 60.23 5.20
N LYS A 455 -18.73 59.20 4.74
CA LYS A 455 -20.00 59.29 3.99
C LYS A 455 -20.47 57.86 3.71
N GLU A 456 -21.61 57.45 4.23
CA GLU A 456 -22.96 57.31 3.64
C GLU A 456 -22.93 56.61 2.27
N SER A 457 -23.66 55.61 2.06
CA SER A 457 -24.96 55.00 2.18
C SER A 457 -25.08 54.03 0.99
N SER A 458 -25.64 52.92 0.99
CA SER A 458 -27.02 52.48 0.99
C SER A 458 -27.09 51.01 0.57
N ASP A 459 -27.96 50.31 1.27
CA ASP A 459 -28.78 49.14 0.92
C ASP A 459 -28.43 48.25 -0.27
N SER A 460 -28.28 46.93 -0.03
CA SER A 460 -29.32 45.93 -0.30
C SER A 460 -28.79 44.47 -0.22
N GLU A 461 -29.62 43.69 0.44
CA GLU A 461 -29.96 42.29 0.21
C GLU A 461 -28.89 41.21 0.24
N GLY A 462 -29.20 40.25 1.09
CA GLY A 462 -28.47 39.07 1.44
C GLY A 462 -28.22 38.08 0.29
N SER A 463 -27.13 37.39 0.45
CA SER A 463 -26.99 36.03 0.01
C SER A 463 -26.14 35.29 1.05
N GLU A 464 -26.73 34.25 1.56
CA GLU A 464 -26.07 33.26 2.41
C GLU A 464 -24.90 32.65 1.66
N GLU A 465 -23.68 32.98 2.05
CA GLU A 465 -22.51 32.22 1.68
C GLU A 465 -22.40 31.01 2.62
N GLU A 466 -22.78 29.84 2.10
CA GLU A 466 -22.38 28.57 2.67
C GLU A 466 -20.84 28.53 2.67
N SER A 467 -20.28 28.53 3.87
CA SER A 467 -18.87 28.21 4.07
C SER A 467 -18.65 26.75 3.69
N ILE A 468 -18.08 26.51 2.54
CA ILE A 468 -17.50 25.23 2.16
C ILE A 468 -16.22 25.11 3.01
N ASP A 469 -16.26 24.31 4.05
CA ASP A 469 -15.08 23.82 4.74
C ASP A 469 -14.31 22.96 3.70
N GLU A 470 -13.30 23.55 3.09
CA GLU A 470 -12.27 22.84 2.35
C GLU A 470 -11.39 22.12 3.39
N ASP A 471 -11.79 20.90 3.75
CA ASP A 471 -10.87 19.94 4.35
C ASP A 471 -9.80 19.65 3.30
N GLU A 472 -8.72 20.41 3.31
CA GLU A 472 -7.51 20.11 2.59
C GLU A 472 -6.96 18.80 3.12
N ASP A 473 -7.13 17.75 2.33
CA ASP A 473 -6.57 16.41 2.55
C ASP A 473 -5.03 16.48 2.48
N GLU A 474 -4.38 17.05 3.52
CA GLU A 474 -2.90 17.06 3.67
C GLU A 474 -2.30 15.65 3.78
N SER A 475 -3.14 14.58 3.74
CA SER A 475 -2.68 13.20 3.86
C SER A 475 -2.06 12.62 2.59
N ASP A 476 -2.28 13.24 1.42
CA ASP A 476 -1.77 12.70 0.15
C ASP A 476 -0.28 12.95 -0.06
N GLU A 477 0.34 13.94 0.59
CA GLU A 477 1.78 14.19 0.48
C GLU A 477 2.63 13.32 1.42
N GLU A 478 2.11 12.84 2.55
CA GLU A 478 2.92 12.07 3.50
C GLU A 478 3.06 10.58 3.15
N ALA A 479 2.13 9.97 2.45
CA ALA A 479 2.32 8.61 1.92
C ALA A 479 3.34 8.55 0.77
N ASN A 480 3.60 9.69 0.11
CA ASN A 480 4.63 9.91 -0.91
C ASN A 480 5.82 10.72 -0.40
N GLY A 481 5.94 10.97 0.90
CA GLY A 481 6.87 11.91 1.56
C GLY A 481 8.36 11.69 1.39
N PHE A 482 8.78 10.92 0.40
CA PHE A 482 10.15 10.85 -0.12
C PHE A 482 10.29 11.46 -1.52
N ALA A 483 9.35 12.32 -1.96
CA ALA A 483 9.55 13.08 -3.17
C ALA A 483 10.65 14.13 -2.94
N GLU A 484 11.70 14.07 -3.74
CA GLU A 484 12.86 14.95 -3.75
C GLU A 484 12.47 16.43 -3.64
N LYS A 485 13.02 17.12 -2.63
CA LYS A 485 13.24 18.57 -2.70
C LYS A 485 14.23 18.85 -3.83
N LYS A 486 13.75 19.03 -5.05
CA LYS A 486 14.55 19.69 -6.09
C LYS A 486 14.87 21.10 -5.60
N SER A 487 16.11 21.30 -5.16
CA SER A 487 16.64 22.62 -4.79
C SER A 487 16.62 23.54 -6.02
N ARG A 488 15.60 24.35 -6.16
CA ARG A 488 15.64 25.54 -6.98
C ARG A 488 16.50 26.57 -6.25
N ARG A 489 17.80 26.60 -6.53
CA ARG A 489 18.65 27.76 -6.29
C ARG A 489 18.19 28.88 -7.20
N GLY A 490 17.28 29.70 -6.76
CA GLY A 490 16.97 30.99 -7.29
C GLY A 490 18.04 31.99 -6.83
N GLY A 491 19.05 32.25 -7.64
CA GLY A 491 19.99 33.33 -7.41
C GLY A 491 19.30 34.68 -7.61
N LYS A 492 19.16 35.46 -6.52
CA LYS A 492 18.89 36.90 -6.61
C LYS A 492 20.17 37.61 -7.04
N ALA A 493 20.20 38.14 -8.27
CA ALA A 493 21.19 39.09 -8.70
C ALA A 493 20.85 40.47 -8.14
N SER A 494 21.74 41.07 -7.35
CA SER A 494 21.80 42.51 -7.11
C SER A 494 22.99 43.08 -7.89
N GLY A 495 22.70 44.08 -8.70
CA GLY A 495 23.66 44.67 -9.61
C GLY A 495 24.60 45.68 -8.99
N ARG A 496 25.69 45.93 -9.67
CA ARG A 496 26.33 47.20 -10.07
C ARG A 496 27.82 47.00 -10.31
N GLY A 497 28.29 47.46 -11.47
CA GLY A 497 29.71 47.78 -11.65
C GLY A 497 30.21 47.65 -13.11
N ARG A 498 30.41 48.76 -13.73
CA ARG A 498 30.94 49.03 -15.07
C ARG A 498 32.33 48.46 -15.32
N GLY A 499 32.66 48.03 -16.54
CA GLY A 499 34.02 47.87 -17.05
C GLY A 499 34.08 47.37 -18.47
N ARG A 500 34.47 48.27 -19.37
CA ARG A 500 34.68 48.08 -20.82
C ARG A 500 35.89 47.19 -21.12
N GLY A 501 35.84 46.40 -22.20
CA GLY A 501 37.01 45.84 -22.86
C GLY A 501 36.65 44.91 -24.01
N ARG A 502 36.96 45.32 -25.20
CA ARG A 502 36.70 44.70 -26.52
C ARG A 502 37.85 43.75 -26.90
N PRO A 503 37.64 42.79 -27.87
CA PRO A 503 38.51 41.64 -28.16
C PRO A 503 39.58 41.92 -29.23
N PRO A 504 40.43 40.97 -29.59
CA PRO A 504 40.61 40.57 -30.99
C PRO A 504 40.66 39.05 -31.20
N ALA A 505 39.99 38.52 -32.23
CA ALA A 505 40.33 38.33 -33.64
C ALA A 505 41.39 37.21 -33.89
N ALA A 506 40.89 36.13 -34.47
CA ALA A 506 41.22 35.34 -35.65
C ALA A 506 42.68 35.11 -36.07
N ALA A 507 42.95 33.81 -36.37
CA ALA A 507 43.65 33.28 -37.55
C ALA A 507 43.68 31.75 -37.42
N LYS A 508 43.10 30.99 -38.30
CA LYS A 508 43.38 30.55 -39.67
C LYS A 508 44.53 29.54 -39.75
N GLU A 509 44.16 28.40 -40.34
CA GLU A 509 44.76 27.55 -41.39
C GLU A 509 45.85 26.60 -40.92
N ALA A 510 46.07 25.40 -41.44
CA ALA A 510 45.51 24.59 -42.51
C ALA A 510 46.14 23.18 -42.44
N GLY A 511 45.48 22.17 -42.95
CA GLY A 511 45.97 21.35 -44.03
C GLY A 511 46.54 20.00 -43.73
N GLY A 512 46.02 18.98 -44.41
CA GLY A 512 46.74 17.90 -45.03
C GLY A 512 46.35 16.49 -44.54
N ALA A 513 45.44 15.86 -45.13
CA ALA A 513 45.35 14.74 -46.05
C ALA A 513 46.41 13.62 -45.94
N ALA A 514 45.95 12.36 -45.77
CA ALA A 514 46.06 11.22 -46.67
C ALA A 514 46.02 9.87 -45.99
N ALA A 515 45.06 9.07 -46.37
CA ALA A 515 45.12 7.60 -46.34
C ALA A 515 46.03 7.14 -47.51
N PRO A 516 46.35 5.84 -47.79
CA PRO A 516 45.66 4.60 -47.46
C PRO A 516 46.57 3.32 -47.33
N ALA A 517 45.88 2.17 -47.12
CA ALA A 517 46.14 0.87 -47.76
C ALA A 517 46.94 -0.21 -46.98
N LYS A 518 46.26 -1.23 -46.69
CA LYS A 518 46.12 -2.62 -47.26
C LYS A 518 47.04 -3.75 -46.78
N ARG A 519 46.38 -4.86 -46.49
CA ARG A 519 46.72 -6.31 -46.66
C ARG A 519 47.76 -6.91 -45.68
N GLY A 520 47.53 -8.08 -45.11
CA GLY A 520 47.14 -9.34 -45.61
C GLY A 520 47.05 -10.48 -44.58
N ARG A 521 46.20 -11.33 -44.91
CA ARG A 521 46.08 -12.80 -44.79
C ARG A 521 47.09 -13.59 -43.97
N GLY A 522 46.57 -14.55 -43.21
CA GLY A 522 47.28 -15.76 -42.85
C GLY A 522 46.53 -16.67 -41.88
N ARG A 523 45.69 -17.54 -42.35
CA ARG A 523 45.35 -18.87 -41.78
C ARG A 523 46.34 -19.86 -42.37
N PRO A 524 46.62 -21.07 -41.87
CA PRO A 524 45.73 -22.06 -41.24
C PRO A 524 46.35 -23.07 -40.25
N LYS A 525 45.45 -23.87 -39.64
CA LYS A 525 45.38 -25.33 -39.42
C LYS A 525 46.17 -26.03 -38.30
N LYS A 526 45.35 -26.75 -37.57
CA LYS A 526 45.39 -28.15 -37.12
C LYS A 526 46.51 -28.62 -36.20
N ALA A 527 46.14 -29.00 -35.04
CA ALA A 527 46.01 -30.39 -34.62
C ALA A 527 45.02 -30.47 -33.46
#